data_81563dd209b75de8a7da0c8f115651e8
#
_entry.id   81563dd209b75de8a7da0c8f115651e8
#
_cell.length_a   1.000
_cell.length_b   1.000
_cell.length_c   1.000
_cell.angle_alpha   90.00
_cell.angle_beta   90.00
_cell.angle_gamma   90.00
#
_symmetry.space_group_name_H-M   'P 1'
#
loop_
_entity.id
_entity.type
_entity.pdbx_description
1 polymer ?
#
loop_
_entity_poly.entity_id
_entity_poly.type
_entity_poly.pdbx_seq_one_letter_code
_entity_poly.pdbx_strand_id
1 'polypeptide(L)'
;MLDFTGNLNSFESSNIDFADDLKNKHKVEMIDINKLKLNPLNPQFDTEEEIQELADKIYHNPKGIIDTLACYRDDDGDYILLSGHKRLKALRYNVENADQLDGTGHIQKNVNCIVVPKPVDEIEEQQLIMDYNGYRKFETEHQKKALFLQGYQLFALKKLKGDFNGRVREEIAKTTGLGKMKVGDLKKELEDEIFKYACEVLNLTNQEKKVDKYEYISSKTHLPKETIQVAFDSLKKQLKDGERKEYAKDKKKTLLTEEQITFKKELDKRKKFASRKLGCPVDTTYKDNSFTIKITSTAENYERIIEALGLNGETDE
;
A
#
# COMPACT_ATOMS: atom_id res chain seq x y z
N MET A 1 -2.34 -54.68 0.85
CA MET A 1 -1.21 -54.23 1.69
C MET A 1 -0.30 -53.45 0.76
N LEU A 2 -0.42 -52.13 0.75
CA LEU A 2 0.39 -51.25 -0.10
C LEU A 2 1.67 -50.92 0.68
N ASP A 3 2.79 -51.21 0.05
CA ASP A 3 4.13 -51.04 0.60
C ASP A 3 4.56 -49.57 0.48
N PHE A 4 4.71 -48.89 1.61
CA PHE A 4 5.04 -47.46 1.74
C PHE A 4 6.52 -47.20 2.05
N THR A 5 7.43 -48.13 1.74
CA THR A 5 8.87 -48.02 2.06
C THR A 5 9.75 -47.39 0.97
N GLY A 6 9.19 -46.93 -0.14
CA GLY A 6 9.94 -46.27 -1.20
C GLY A 6 9.79 -44.78 -1.23
N ASN A 7 10.74 -44.01 -0.70
CA ASN A 7 11.05 -42.58 -0.95
C ASN A 7 11.29 -41.65 0.24
N LEU A 8 11.71 -42.16 1.38
CA LEU A 8 12.16 -41.28 2.48
C LEU A 8 13.64 -40.83 2.33
N ASN A 9 14.45 -41.58 1.59
CA ASN A 9 15.89 -41.26 1.46
C ASN A 9 16.24 -40.19 0.42
N SER A 10 15.30 -39.79 -0.46
CA SER A 10 15.55 -38.72 -1.43
C SER A 10 15.24 -37.32 -0.90
N PHE A 11 14.50 -37.21 0.22
CA PHE A 11 14.18 -35.93 0.85
C PHE A 11 15.25 -35.45 1.84
N GLU A 12 15.99 -36.37 2.45
CA GLU A 12 17.06 -36.03 3.40
C GLU A 12 18.34 -35.55 2.73
N SER A 13 18.71 -36.09 1.55
CA SER A 13 19.94 -35.68 0.85
C SER A 13 19.83 -34.26 0.25
N SER A 14 18.66 -33.87 -0.26
CA SER A 14 18.47 -32.52 -0.83
C SER A 14 18.45 -31.40 0.22
N ASN A 15 17.98 -31.70 1.45
CA ASN A 15 17.99 -30.71 2.53
C ASN A 15 19.37 -30.54 3.18
N ILE A 16 20.21 -31.59 3.15
CA ILE A 16 21.57 -31.53 3.72
C ILE A 16 22.48 -30.71 2.78
N ASP A 17 22.39 -30.93 1.47
CA ASP A 17 23.16 -30.16 0.49
C ASP A 17 22.79 -28.67 0.49
N PHE A 18 21.50 -28.37 0.65
CA PHE A 18 21.02 -26.96 0.73
C PHE A 18 21.47 -26.29 2.03
N ALA A 19 21.46 -26.98 3.15
CA ALA A 19 21.92 -26.44 4.44
C ALA A 19 23.45 -26.23 4.47
N ASP A 20 24.21 -27.12 3.83
CA ASP A 20 25.68 -26.99 3.73
C ASP A 20 26.09 -25.94 2.67
N ASP A 21 25.36 -25.78 1.60
CA ASP A 21 25.52 -24.67 0.65
C ASP A 21 25.20 -23.30 1.27
N LEU A 22 24.20 -23.23 2.15
CA LEU A 22 23.90 -22.02 2.93
C LEU A 22 25.00 -21.72 3.96
N LYS A 23 25.51 -22.70 4.66
CA LYS A 23 26.61 -22.52 5.63
C LYS A 23 27.93 -22.08 4.97
N ASN A 24 28.17 -22.54 3.75
CA ASN A 24 29.39 -22.20 3.00
C ASN A 24 29.31 -20.83 2.29
N LYS A 25 28.08 -20.29 2.08
CA LYS A 25 27.86 -18.98 1.43
C LYS A 25 27.80 -17.80 2.40
N HIS A 26 27.62 -18.06 3.71
CA HIS A 26 27.43 -17.00 4.69
C HIS A 26 28.51 -17.05 5.78
N LYS A 27 29.46 -16.14 5.69
CA LYS A 27 30.50 -16.00 6.71
C LYS A 27 30.00 -15.11 7.84
N VAL A 28 30.12 -15.59 9.08
CA VAL A 28 29.85 -14.74 10.27
C VAL A 28 31.16 -14.03 10.63
N GLU A 29 31.11 -12.71 10.62
CA GLU A 29 32.22 -11.83 10.99
C GLU A 29 31.85 -10.92 12.15
N MET A 30 32.82 -10.62 13.01
CA MET A 30 32.63 -9.59 14.02
C MET A 30 33.07 -8.24 13.44
N ILE A 31 32.09 -7.33 13.34
CA ILE A 31 32.25 -6.04 12.64
C ILE A 31 32.01 -4.89 13.61
N ASP A 32 32.90 -3.87 13.53
CA ASP A 32 32.72 -2.60 14.25
C ASP A 32 31.46 -1.89 13.74
N ILE A 33 30.61 -1.43 14.67
CA ILE A 33 29.33 -0.76 14.35
C ILE A 33 29.52 0.52 13.51
N ASN A 34 30.70 1.15 13.56
CA ASN A 34 31.03 2.33 12.76
C ASN A 34 31.27 2.01 11.28
N LYS A 35 31.61 0.75 10.96
CA LYS A 35 31.78 0.28 9.58
C LYS A 35 30.48 -0.18 8.93
N LEU A 36 29.39 -0.31 9.71
CA LEU A 36 28.09 -0.69 9.22
C LEU A 36 27.34 0.55 8.76
N LYS A 37 26.87 0.59 7.53
CA LYS A 37 26.01 1.64 6.98
C LYS A 37 24.55 1.17 6.95
N LEU A 38 23.62 2.06 7.29
CA LEU A 38 22.20 1.79 7.13
C LEU A 38 21.85 1.74 5.64
N ASN A 39 21.07 0.75 5.25
CA ASN A 39 20.63 0.63 3.87
C ASN A 39 19.40 1.54 3.62
N PRO A 40 19.49 2.48 2.66
CA PRO A 40 18.38 3.38 2.36
C PRO A 40 17.14 2.67 1.77
N LEU A 41 17.33 1.50 1.15
CA LEU A 41 16.23 0.68 0.60
C LEU A 41 15.43 -0.05 1.68
N ASN A 42 15.99 -0.16 2.91
CA ASN A 42 15.26 -0.77 4.02
C ASN A 42 14.40 0.29 4.72
N PRO A 43 13.06 0.16 4.67
CA PRO A 43 12.16 1.10 5.31
C PRO A 43 12.44 1.20 6.81
N GLN A 44 12.63 2.42 7.30
CA GLN A 44 12.93 2.69 8.70
C GLN A 44 11.66 3.19 9.40
N PHE A 45 11.13 2.39 10.32
CA PHE A 45 9.86 2.66 11.00
C PHE A 45 10.00 2.75 12.51
N ASP A 46 11.24 2.75 13.00
CA ASP A 46 11.49 2.77 14.42
C ASP A 46 11.34 4.21 14.93
N THR A 47 10.58 4.40 16.02
CA THR A 47 10.53 5.66 16.74
C THR A 47 11.79 5.81 17.61
N GLU A 48 12.09 7.03 18.04
CA GLU A 48 13.23 7.26 18.95
C GLU A 48 13.04 6.53 20.27
N GLU A 49 11.82 6.52 20.81
CA GLU A 49 11.48 5.81 22.04
C GLU A 49 11.74 4.31 21.92
N GLU A 50 11.33 3.70 20.80
CA GLU A 50 11.57 2.28 20.55
C GLU A 50 13.07 1.95 20.41
N ILE A 51 13.87 2.88 19.88
CA ILE A 51 15.33 2.72 19.79
C ILE A 51 15.94 2.81 21.19
N GLN A 52 15.52 3.78 21.99
CA GLN A 52 16.00 3.97 23.37
C GLN A 52 15.65 2.77 24.26
N GLU A 53 14.39 2.27 24.19
CA GLU A 53 14.02 1.06 24.94
C GLU A 53 14.85 -0.16 24.55
N LEU A 54 15.17 -0.31 23.26
CA LEU A 54 16.02 -1.41 22.81
C LEU A 54 17.46 -1.20 23.24
N ALA A 55 17.95 0.03 23.20
CA ALA A 55 19.29 0.40 23.65
C ALA A 55 19.51 0.07 25.13
N ASP A 56 18.54 0.41 25.98
CA ASP A 56 18.55 0.09 27.40
C ASP A 56 18.59 -1.44 27.64
N LYS A 57 17.72 -2.19 26.94
CA LYS A 57 17.71 -3.67 27.00
C LYS A 57 19.03 -4.29 26.58
N ILE A 58 19.68 -3.76 25.54
CA ILE A 58 20.97 -4.24 25.06
C ILE A 58 22.07 -3.90 26.09
N TYR A 59 22.04 -2.69 26.64
CA TYR A 59 23.02 -2.22 27.61
C TYR A 59 23.05 -3.10 28.86
N HIS A 60 21.89 -3.43 29.43
CA HIS A 60 21.76 -4.27 30.62
C HIS A 60 21.87 -5.78 30.34
N ASN A 61 21.90 -6.21 29.07
CA ASN A 61 22.09 -7.61 28.74
C ASN A 61 23.59 -7.98 28.77
N PRO A 62 24.05 -8.86 29.69
CA PRO A 62 25.47 -9.25 29.77
C PRO A 62 26.05 -9.85 28.47
N LYS A 63 25.17 -10.38 27.59
CA LYS A 63 25.54 -10.95 26.30
C LYS A 63 25.43 -9.93 25.16
N GLY A 64 24.95 -8.72 25.44
CA GLY A 64 24.65 -7.72 24.42
C GLY A 64 23.60 -8.20 23.41
N ILE A 65 23.80 -7.95 22.13
CA ILE A 65 22.97 -8.48 21.05
C ILE A 65 23.35 -9.94 20.79
N ILE A 66 22.37 -10.83 20.92
CA ILE A 66 22.52 -12.27 20.66
C ILE A 66 22.31 -12.58 19.18
N ASP A 67 21.34 -11.94 18.54
CA ASP A 67 21.00 -12.19 17.15
C ASP A 67 22.00 -11.51 16.20
N THR A 68 22.50 -12.26 15.23
CA THR A 68 23.38 -11.71 14.19
C THR A 68 22.64 -10.70 13.33
N LEU A 69 23.35 -9.68 12.86
CA LEU A 69 22.91 -8.78 11.81
C LEU A 69 23.22 -9.43 10.45
N ALA A 70 22.63 -8.91 9.37
CA ALA A 70 22.96 -9.34 8.01
C ALA A 70 23.40 -8.12 7.19
N CYS A 71 24.52 -8.26 6.45
CA CYS A 71 25.08 -7.20 5.62
C CYS A 71 25.82 -7.78 4.40
N TYR A 72 26.13 -6.93 3.46
CA TYR A 72 27.12 -7.22 2.41
C TYR A 72 28.22 -6.16 2.42
N ARG A 73 29.36 -6.46 1.82
CA ARG A 73 30.48 -5.52 1.69
C ARG A 73 30.36 -4.77 0.37
N ASP A 74 30.36 -3.43 0.40
CA ASP A 74 30.39 -2.60 -0.80
C ASP A 74 31.79 -2.50 -1.43
N ASP A 75 31.90 -1.79 -2.56
CA ASP A 75 33.17 -1.65 -3.28
C ASP A 75 34.17 -0.75 -2.54
N ASP A 76 33.68 0.12 -1.66
CA ASP A 76 34.49 1.00 -0.82
C ASP A 76 35.03 0.27 0.44
N GLY A 77 34.57 -0.94 0.67
CA GLY A 77 34.95 -1.80 1.79
C GLY A 77 34.13 -1.60 3.06
N ASP A 78 33.08 -0.77 3.00
CA ASP A 78 32.09 -0.62 4.06
C ASP A 78 31.05 -1.74 3.99
N TYR A 79 30.31 -1.93 5.09
CA TYR A 79 29.27 -2.95 5.19
C TYR A 79 27.88 -2.34 5.14
N ILE A 80 27.11 -2.67 4.13
CA ILE A 80 25.71 -2.20 3.96
C ILE A 80 24.76 -3.19 4.63
N LEU A 81 23.95 -2.69 5.55
CA LEU A 81 23.07 -3.51 6.36
C LEU A 81 21.81 -3.96 5.60
N LEU A 82 21.55 -5.26 5.57
CA LEU A 82 20.32 -5.85 5.02
C LEU A 82 19.27 -6.05 6.11
N SER A 83 19.69 -6.40 7.34
CA SER A 83 18.80 -6.60 8.48
C SER A 83 19.47 -6.21 9.79
N GLY A 84 18.65 -5.70 10.72
CA GLY A 84 19.12 -5.29 12.05
C GLY A 84 19.29 -3.78 12.24
N HIS A 85 18.66 -2.95 11.40
CA HIS A 85 18.72 -1.48 11.44
C HIS A 85 18.40 -0.91 12.82
N LYS A 86 17.32 -1.35 13.46
CA LYS A 86 16.93 -0.93 14.82
C LYS A 86 18.01 -1.28 15.84
N ARG A 87 18.59 -2.47 15.74
CA ARG A 87 19.68 -2.93 16.62
C ARG A 87 20.92 -2.10 16.46
N LEU A 88 21.34 -1.79 15.21
CA LEU A 88 22.49 -0.92 14.97
C LEU A 88 22.26 0.50 15.52
N LYS A 89 21.06 1.07 15.35
CA LYS A 89 20.71 2.38 15.91
C LYS A 89 20.80 2.36 17.44
N ALA A 90 20.26 1.32 18.08
CA ALA A 90 20.31 1.16 19.53
C ALA A 90 21.74 1.03 20.07
N LEU A 91 22.61 0.29 19.37
CA LEU A 91 24.03 0.22 19.74
C LEU A 91 24.74 1.56 19.63
N ARG A 92 24.49 2.30 18.55
CA ARG A 92 25.04 3.64 18.35
C ARG A 92 24.56 4.61 19.42
N TYR A 93 23.27 4.54 19.75
CA TYR A 93 22.68 5.34 20.83
C TYR A 93 23.44 5.12 22.15
N ASN A 94 23.76 3.87 22.53
CA ASN A 94 24.52 3.57 23.73
C ASN A 94 25.97 4.11 23.69
N VAL A 95 26.60 4.08 22.53
CA VAL A 95 27.96 4.65 22.36
C VAL A 95 27.92 6.18 22.44
N GLU A 96 26.96 6.83 21.79
CA GLU A 96 26.81 8.29 21.77
C GLU A 96 26.41 8.85 23.14
N ASN A 97 25.66 8.10 23.94
CA ASN A 97 25.23 8.51 25.27
C ASN A 97 26.00 7.83 26.43
N ALA A 98 27.19 7.34 26.15
CA ALA A 98 27.98 6.58 27.13
C ALA A 98 28.15 7.26 28.49
N ASP A 99 28.30 8.59 28.48
CA ASP A 99 28.52 9.41 29.70
C ASP A 99 27.21 9.57 30.53
N GLN A 100 26.07 9.25 29.97
CA GLN A 100 24.75 9.35 30.63
C GLN A 100 24.27 8.01 31.18
N LEU A 101 24.97 6.92 30.88
CA LEU A 101 24.63 5.58 31.34
C LEU A 101 25.04 5.37 32.78
N ASP A 102 24.35 4.53 33.52
CA ASP A 102 24.52 4.27 34.94
C ASP A 102 25.81 3.49 35.31
N GLY A 103 26.58 3.04 34.32
CA GLY A 103 27.79 2.25 34.48
C GLY A 103 27.56 0.79 34.89
N THR A 104 26.31 0.31 34.94
CA THR A 104 26.01 -1.06 35.36
C THR A 104 25.99 -2.06 34.20
N GLY A 105 25.89 -1.57 32.95
CA GLY A 105 25.78 -2.39 31.76
C GLY A 105 27.06 -2.45 30.93
N HIS A 106 26.88 -2.87 29.68
CA HIS A 106 27.97 -3.08 28.73
C HIS A 106 27.74 -2.34 27.42
N ILE A 107 28.75 -1.52 27.00
CA ILE A 107 28.71 -0.86 25.68
C ILE A 107 29.37 -1.76 24.65
N GLN A 108 28.55 -2.26 23.75
CA GLN A 108 28.97 -3.16 22.66
C GLN A 108 29.32 -2.36 21.39
N LYS A 109 30.61 -2.36 20.99
CA LYS A 109 31.10 -1.68 19.78
C LYS A 109 31.26 -2.60 18.57
N ASN A 110 31.27 -3.91 18.80
CA ASN A 110 31.41 -4.90 17.74
C ASN A 110 30.22 -5.87 17.76
N VAL A 111 29.74 -6.26 16.60
CA VAL A 111 28.57 -7.17 16.45
C VAL A 111 28.86 -8.28 15.45
N ASN A 112 28.26 -9.44 15.70
CA ASN A 112 28.29 -10.53 14.75
C ASN A 112 27.37 -10.24 13.57
N CYS A 113 27.91 -10.27 12.37
CA CYS A 113 27.17 -10.09 11.13
C CYS A 113 27.32 -11.29 10.22
N ILE A 114 26.22 -11.74 9.62
CA ILE A 114 26.25 -12.64 8.46
C ILE A 114 26.61 -11.76 7.27
N VAL A 115 27.79 -12.01 6.67
CA VAL A 115 28.22 -11.30 5.48
C VAL A 115 27.87 -12.12 4.26
N VAL A 116 26.96 -11.60 3.44
CA VAL A 116 26.55 -12.23 2.19
C VAL A 116 27.31 -11.64 0.99
N PRO A 117 27.33 -12.32 -0.16
CA PRO A 117 27.84 -11.72 -1.39
C PRO A 117 27.11 -10.43 -1.72
N LYS A 118 27.86 -9.46 -2.30
CA LYS A 118 27.26 -8.21 -2.77
C LYS A 118 26.19 -8.51 -3.83
N PRO A 119 24.96 -7.94 -3.67
CA PRO A 119 23.91 -8.13 -4.67
C PRO A 119 24.32 -7.54 -6.03
N VAL A 120 23.90 -8.19 -7.11
CA VAL A 120 24.25 -7.82 -8.47
C VAL A 120 23.50 -6.54 -8.90
N ASP A 121 22.27 -6.38 -8.41
CA ASP A 121 21.43 -5.22 -8.69
C ASP A 121 20.46 -4.90 -7.55
N GLU A 122 19.74 -3.80 -7.69
CA GLU A 122 18.76 -3.33 -6.69
C GLU A 122 17.64 -4.34 -6.43
N ILE A 123 17.23 -5.13 -7.44
CA ILE A 123 16.19 -6.16 -7.26
C ILE A 123 16.66 -7.27 -6.33
N GLU A 124 17.87 -7.74 -6.54
CA GLU A 124 18.48 -8.75 -5.68
C GLU A 124 18.67 -8.22 -4.26
N GLU A 125 19.13 -6.97 -4.13
CA GLU A 125 19.27 -6.31 -2.83
C GLU A 125 17.94 -6.19 -2.09
N GLN A 126 16.89 -5.72 -2.75
CA GLN A 126 15.55 -5.65 -2.15
C GLN A 126 14.99 -7.03 -1.81
N GLN A 127 15.27 -8.05 -2.63
CA GLN A 127 14.89 -9.42 -2.35
C GLN A 127 15.57 -9.93 -1.07
N LEU A 128 16.88 -9.74 -0.94
CA LEU A 128 17.63 -10.11 0.26
C LEU A 128 17.09 -9.39 1.52
N ILE A 129 16.81 -8.09 1.43
CA ILE A 129 16.20 -7.34 2.53
C ILE A 129 14.86 -7.98 2.94
N MET A 130 14.02 -8.35 1.97
CA MET A 130 12.75 -9.01 2.27
C MET A 130 12.92 -10.40 2.88
N ASP A 131 13.87 -11.19 2.37
CA ASP A 131 14.12 -12.54 2.87
C ASP A 131 14.60 -12.50 4.33
N TYR A 132 15.46 -11.55 4.68
CA TYR A 132 15.90 -11.36 6.07
C TYR A 132 14.86 -10.73 6.99
N ASN A 133 13.85 -10.05 6.46
CA ASN A 133 12.77 -9.42 7.24
C ASN A 133 11.46 -10.21 7.21
N GLY A 134 11.22 -11.03 6.20
CA GLY A 134 9.93 -11.70 5.92
C GLY A 134 9.47 -12.71 6.97
N TYR A 135 10.39 -13.27 7.75
CA TYR A 135 10.08 -14.27 8.79
C TYR A 135 9.77 -13.67 10.17
N ARG A 136 9.73 -12.34 10.30
CA ARG A 136 9.43 -11.67 11.56
C ARG A 136 7.91 -11.60 11.78
N LYS A 137 7.49 -11.79 13.03
CA LYS A 137 6.11 -11.46 13.43
C LYS A 137 6.00 -9.94 13.49
N PHE A 138 5.15 -9.38 12.64
CA PHE A 138 4.84 -7.96 12.65
C PHE A 138 3.62 -7.74 13.53
N GLU A 139 3.80 -7.06 14.64
CA GLU A 139 2.76 -6.87 15.66
C GLU A 139 1.93 -5.62 15.37
N THR A 140 2.57 -4.54 14.90
CA THR A 140 1.89 -3.27 14.68
C THR A 140 1.39 -3.10 13.24
N GLU A 141 0.33 -2.33 13.07
CA GLU A 141 -0.19 -1.97 11.74
C GLU A 141 0.85 -1.19 10.91
N HIS A 142 1.66 -0.38 11.57
CA HIS A 142 2.75 0.36 10.95
C HIS A 142 3.81 -0.56 10.35
N GLN A 143 4.24 -1.57 11.09
CA GLN A 143 5.19 -2.58 10.59
C GLN A 143 4.62 -3.38 9.42
N LYS A 144 3.32 -3.72 9.47
CA LYS A 144 2.64 -4.41 8.35
C LYS A 144 2.57 -3.55 7.09
N LYS A 145 2.27 -2.26 7.25
CA LYS A 145 2.26 -1.28 6.14
C LYS A 145 3.65 -1.16 5.52
N ALA A 146 4.67 -1.10 6.33
CA ALA A 146 6.05 -1.05 5.93
C ALA A 146 6.49 -2.24 5.09
N LEU A 147 6.22 -3.43 5.59
CA LEU A 147 6.52 -4.69 4.90
C LEU A 147 5.75 -4.78 3.58
N PHE A 148 4.49 -4.35 3.57
CA PHE A 148 3.70 -4.26 2.35
C PHE A 148 4.35 -3.32 1.32
N LEU A 149 4.77 -2.12 1.73
CA LEU A 149 5.39 -1.14 0.83
C LEU A 149 6.69 -1.68 0.24
N GLN A 150 7.54 -2.31 1.06
CA GLN A 150 8.76 -2.96 0.60
C GLN A 150 8.47 -4.04 -0.45
N GLY A 151 7.51 -4.93 -0.18
CA GLY A 151 7.09 -5.93 -1.15
C GLY A 151 6.52 -5.32 -2.42
N TYR A 152 5.75 -4.24 -2.29
CA TYR A 152 5.19 -3.54 -3.44
C TYR A 152 6.28 -2.92 -4.33
N GLN A 153 7.29 -2.30 -3.73
CA GLN A 153 8.45 -1.74 -4.43
C GLN A 153 9.22 -2.82 -5.21
N LEU A 154 9.56 -3.93 -4.55
CA LEU A 154 10.25 -5.04 -5.18
C LEU A 154 9.49 -5.59 -6.40
N PHE A 155 8.20 -5.90 -6.24
CA PHE A 155 7.42 -6.46 -7.35
C PHE A 155 7.09 -5.42 -8.42
N ALA A 156 7.06 -4.12 -8.09
CA ALA A 156 6.96 -3.05 -9.06
C ALA A 156 8.21 -3.00 -9.97
N LEU A 157 9.40 -3.05 -9.37
CA LEU A 157 10.67 -3.10 -10.12
C LEU A 157 10.75 -4.35 -11.01
N LYS A 158 10.45 -5.53 -10.46
CA LYS A 158 10.41 -6.79 -11.24
C LYS A 158 9.45 -6.70 -12.43
N LYS A 159 8.30 -6.08 -12.22
CA LYS A 159 7.30 -5.89 -13.28
C LYS A 159 7.79 -4.96 -14.39
N LEU A 160 8.44 -3.85 -14.04
CA LEU A 160 8.99 -2.90 -15.01
C LEU A 160 10.14 -3.49 -15.81
N LYS A 161 10.96 -4.34 -15.22
CA LYS A 161 12.03 -5.06 -15.92
C LYS A 161 11.53 -6.25 -16.76
N GLY A 162 10.27 -6.65 -16.62
CA GLY A 162 9.69 -7.80 -17.32
C GLY A 162 9.94 -9.16 -16.65
N ASP A 163 10.54 -9.16 -15.47
CA ASP A 163 10.88 -10.36 -14.68
C ASP A 163 9.69 -10.91 -13.89
N PHE A 164 8.56 -10.23 -13.94
CA PHE A 164 7.36 -10.61 -13.21
C PHE A 164 6.07 -10.26 -13.96
N ASN A 165 5.27 -11.28 -14.28
CA ASN A 165 3.97 -11.16 -14.94
C ASN A 165 2.78 -11.50 -14.05
N GLY A 166 3.01 -11.79 -12.77
CA GLY A 166 2.00 -12.19 -11.81
C GLY A 166 1.18 -11.03 -11.22
N ARG A 167 0.32 -11.36 -10.28
CA ARG A 167 -0.45 -10.38 -9.51
C ARG A 167 0.36 -9.96 -8.28
N VAL A 168 0.80 -8.72 -8.25
CA VAL A 168 1.60 -8.12 -7.18
C VAL A 168 1.00 -8.41 -5.78
N ARG A 169 -0.33 -8.31 -5.64
CA ARG A 169 -1.03 -8.60 -4.38
C ARG A 169 -0.80 -10.03 -3.87
N GLU A 170 -0.84 -11.01 -4.77
CA GLU A 170 -0.72 -12.43 -4.41
C GLU A 170 0.71 -12.76 -3.99
N GLU A 171 1.68 -12.22 -4.70
CA GLU A 171 3.10 -12.44 -4.37
C GLU A 171 3.51 -11.73 -3.09
N ILE A 172 3.05 -10.50 -2.85
CA ILE A 172 3.29 -9.83 -1.57
C ILE A 172 2.73 -10.67 -0.42
N ALA A 173 1.48 -11.14 -0.54
CA ALA A 173 0.87 -11.96 0.52
C ALA A 173 1.67 -13.24 0.79
N LYS A 174 2.19 -13.88 -0.26
CA LYS A 174 3.01 -15.09 -0.16
C LYS A 174 4.38 -14.83 0.48
N THR A 175 5.06 -13.77 0.05
CA THR A 175 6.44 -13.47 0.48
C THR A 175 6.48 -12.87 1.89
N THR A 176 5.48 -12.05 2.23
CA THR A 176 5.44 -11.34 3.52
C THR A 176 4.69 -12.09 4.62
N GLY A 177 3.93 -13.12 4.28
CA GLY A 177 3.02 -13.79 5.22
C GLY A 177 1.80 -12.95 5.63
N LEU A 178 1.62 -11.76 5.07
CA LEU A 178 0.42 -10.94 5.30
C LEU A 178 -0.80 -11.60 4.64
N GLY A 179 -1.94 -11.60 5.34
CA GLY A 179 -3.19 -12.11 4.77
C GLY A 179 -3.60 -11.37 3.49
N LYS A 180 -4.13 -12.08 2.49
CA LYS A 180 -4.54 -11.50 1.19
C LYS A 180 -5.51 -10.33 1.32
N MET A 181 -6.41 -10.35 2.31
CA MET A 181 -7.32 -9.22 2.57
C MET A 181 -6.53 -7.98 3.03
N LYS A 182 -5.64 -8.15 4.01
CA LYS A 182 -4.81 -7.06 4.51
C LYS A 182 -3.95 -6.43 3.41
N VAL A 183 -3.31 -7.25 2.57
CA VAL A 183 -2.56 -6.75 1.40
C VAL A 183 -3.47 -5.99 0.43
N GLY A 184 -4.72 -6.45 0.26
CA GLY A 184 -5.72 -5.77 -0.55
C GLY A 184 -6.08 -4.38 -0.02
N ASP A 185 -6.29 -4.26 1.29
CA ASP A 185 -6.62 -3.00 1.96
C ASP A 185 -5.46 -2.00 1.90
N LEU A 186 -4.24 -2.46 2.20
CA LEU A 186 -3.02 -1.64 2.12
C LEU A 186 -2.73 -1.19 0.68
N LYS A 187 -2.96 -2.07 -0.30
CA LYS A 187 -2.84 -1.70 -1.72
C LYS A 187 -3.84 -0.62 -2.12
N LYS A 188 -5.07 -0.73 -1.65
CA LYS A 188 -6.11 0.28 -1.91
C LYS A 188 -5.75 1.61 -1.26
N GLU A 189 -5.29 1.60 -0.01
CA GLU A 189 -4.83 2.80 0.69
C GLU A 189 -3.71 3.51 -0.09
N LEU A 190 -2.71 2.76 -0.56
CA LEU A 190 -1.62 3.27 -1.39
C LEU A 190 -2.14 3.87 -2.72
N GLU A 191 -3.03 3.16 -3.41
CA GLU A 191 -3.62 3.61 -4.67
C GLU A 191 -4.48 4.87 -4.48
N ASP A 192 -5.24 4.97 -3.38
CA ASP A 192 -6.04 6.15 -3.05
C ASP A 192 -5.14 7.38 -2.77
N GLU A 193 -4.02 7.19 -2.08
CA GLU A 193 -3.02 8.24 -1.84
C GLU A 193 -2.38 8.74 -3.15
N ILE A 194 -1.93 7.80 -4.00
CA ILE A 194 -1.36 8.13 -5.32
C ILE A 194 -2.40 8.82 -6.21
N PHE A 195 -3.66 8.35 -6.18
CA PHE A 195 -4.76 8.95 -6.93
C PHE A 195 -5.01 10.41 -6.56
N LYS A 196 -4.97 10.73 -5.25
CA LYS A 196 -5.10 12.11 -4.77
C LYS A 196 -4.06 13.03 -5.41
N TYR A 197 -2.79 12.66 -5.36
CA TYR A 197 -1.71 13.46 -5.94
C TYR A 197 -1.70 13.44 -7.47
N ALA A 198 -2.17 12.36 -8.10
CA ALA A 198 -2.36 12.30 -9.54
C ALA A 198 -3.40 13.31 -10.03
N CYS A 199 -4.50 13.50 -9.30
CA CYS A 199 -5.50 14.54 -9.60
C CYS A 199 -4.91 15.94 -9.43
N GLU A 200 -4.07 16.18 -8.41
CA GLU A 200 -3.37 17.45 -8.24
C GLU A 200 -2.45 17.77 -9.42
N VAL A 201 -1.68 16.77 -9.91
CA VAL A 201 -0.79 16.95 -11.08
C VAL A 201 -1.59 17.25 -12.34
N LEU A 202 -2.72 16.58 -12.57
CA LEU A 202 -3.56 16.83 -13.72
C LEU A 202 -4.08 18.28 -13.72
N ASN A 203 -4.46 18.79 -12.56
CA ASN A 203 -4.87 20.19 -12.41
C ASN A 203 -3.70 21.18 -12.66
N LEU A 204 -2.47 20.81 -12.25
CA LEU A 204 -1.27 21.63 -12.51
C LEU A 204 -0.86 21.64 -13.98
N THR A 205 -0.98 20.50 -14.67
CA THR A 205 -0.66 20.37 -16.11
C THR A 205 -1.64 21.18 -16.98
N ASN A 206 -2.88 21.29 -16.57
CA ASN A 206 -3.88 22.14 -17.23
C ASN A 206 -3.56 23.65 -17.11
N GLN A 207 -2.61 24.04 -16.24
CA GLN A 207 -2.14 25.43 -16.05
C GLN A 207 -0.80 25.72 -16.77
N GLU A 208 -0.50 24.99 -17.87
CA GLU A 208 0.69 25.16 -18.72
C GLU A 208 2.06 24.87 -18.05
N LYS A 209 2.09 24.24 -16.89
CA LYS A 209 3.34 23.80 -16.28
C LYS A 209 3.66 22.37 -16.71
N LYS A 210 4.78 22.17 -17.41
CA LYS A 210 5.35 20.84 -17.66
C LYS A 210 5.90 20.26 -16.35
N VAL A 211 5.08 19.53 -15.60
CA VAL A 211 5.49 18.83 -14.39
C VAL A 211 5.62 17.34 -14.71
N ASP A 212 6.76 16.72 -14.37
CA ASP A 212 6.86 15.26 -14.38
C ASP A 212 5.95 14.71 -13.27
N LYS A 213 4.88 14.06 -13.70
CA LYS A 213 3.85 13.52 -12.78
C LYS A 213 4.41 12.52 -11.77
N TYR A 214 5.34 11.66 -12.19
CA TYR A 214 5.93 10.66 -11.32
C TYR A 214 6.87 11.30 -10.29
N GLU A 215 7.64 12.31 -10.70
CA GLU A 215 8.50 13.07 -9.81
C GLU A 215 7.70 13.86 -8.78
N TYR A 216 6.62 14.52 -9.21
CA TYR A 216 5.74 15.23 -8.30
C TYR A 216 5.12 14.31 -7.25
N ILE A 217 4.54 13.17 -7.66
CA ILE A 217 3.92 12.21 -6.75
C ILE A 217 5.00 11.60 -5.83
N SER A 218 6.19 11.30 -6.35
CA SER A 218 7.33 10.81 -5.57
C SER A 218 7.72 11.78 -4.46
N SER A 219 7.79 13.08 -4.77
CA SER A 219 8.11 14.12 -3.77
C SER A 219 7.08 14.25 -2.65
N LYS A 220 5.83 13.87 -2.90
CA LYS A 220 4.73 13.94 -1.92
C LYS A 220 4.56 12.66 -1.11
N THR A 221 4.80 11.51 -1.72
CA THR A 221 4.61 10.20 -1.09
C THR A 221 5.89 9.59 -0.54
N HIS A 222 7.04 10.16 -0.91
CA HIS A 222 8.38 9.62 -0.62
C HIS A 222 8.60 8.19 -1.17
N LEU A 223 7.81 7.79 -2.18
CA LEU A 223 7.93 6.50 -2.86
C LEU A 223 8.80 6.62 -4.12
N PRO A 224 9.54 5.54 -4.48
CA PRO A 224 10.29 5.49 -5.74
C PRO A 224 9.39 5.71 -6.96
N LYS A 225 9.94 6.35 -8.01
CA LYS A 225 9.19 6.63 -9.27
C LYS A 225 8.64 5.37 -9.92
N GLU A 226 9.37 4.29 -9.86
CA GLU A 226 9.02 2.97 -10.39
C GLU A 226 7.77 2.41 -9.71
N THR A 227 7.70 2.53 -8.39
CA THR A 227 6.54 2.14 -7.59
C THR A 227 5.29 2.92 -8.00
N ILE A 228 5.45 4.24 -8.15
CA ILE A 228 4.37 5.15 -8.57
C ILE A 228 3.94 4.84 -9.99
N GLN A 229 4.86 4.57 -10.90
CA GLN A 229 4.54 4.23 -12.30
C GLN A 229 3.64 3.00 -12.39
N VAL A 230 3.97 1.92 -11.67
CA VAL A 230 3.17 0.69 -11.67
C VAL A 230 1.79 0.92 -11.03
N ALA A 231 1.72 1.66 -9.92
CA ALA A 231 0.46 2.00 -9.28
C ALA A 231 -0.39 2.91 -10.19
N PHE A 232 0.21 3.90 -10.82
CA PHE A 232 -0.47 4.81 -11.74
C PHE A 232 -1.02 4.09 -12.96
N ASP A 233 -0.32 3.12 -13.52
CA ASP A 233 -0.82 2.30 -14.63
C ASP A 233 -2.04 1.48 -14.23
N SER A 234 -2.11 1.00 -13.00
CA SER A 234 -3.31 0.33 -12.47
C SER A 234 -4.49 1.29 -12.28
N LEU A 235 -4.22 2.57 -11.99
CA LEU A 235 -5.21 3.61 -11.78
C LEU A 235 -5.66 4.33 -13.08
N LYS A 236 -4.96 4.16 -14.18
CA LYS A 236 -5.25 4.85 -15.47
C LYS A 236 -6.72 4.77 -15.89
N LYS A 237 -7.34 3.61 -15.69
CA LYS A 237 -8.75 3.43 -16.01
C LYS A 237 -9.65 4.24 -15.09
N GLN A 238 -9.33 4.26 -13.79
CA GLN A 238 -10.10 5.00 -12.79
C GLN A 238 -9.95 6.50 -12.97
N LEU A 239 -8.76 6.98 -13.32
CA LEU A 239 -8.51 8.39 -13.65
C LEU A 239 -9.34 8.83 -14.86
N LYS A 240 -9.34 8.04 -15.95
CA LYS A 240 -10.17 8.33 -17.13
C LYS A 240 -11.67 8.35 -16.81
N ASP A 241 -12.13 7.41 -15.98
CA ASP A 241 -13.52 7.35 -15.55
C ASP A 241 -13.86 8.49 -14.56
N GLY A 242 -12.90 8.92 -13.73
CA GLY A 242 -12.99 10.07 -12.84
C GLY A 242 -13.08 11.39 -13.60
N GLU A 243 -12.16 11.63 -14.54
CA GLU A 243 -12.18 12.78 -15.44
C GLU A 243 -13.49 12.89 -16.23
N ARG A 244 -14.00 11.77 -16.74
CA ARG A 244 -15.31 11.73 -17.43
C ARG A 244 -16.47 12.10 -16.51
N LYS A 245 -16.42 11.67 -15.25
CA LYS A 245 -17.47 11.98 -14.26
C LYS A 245 -17.41 13.44 -13.82
N GLU A 246 -16.21 14.00 -13.60
CA GLU A 246 -16.03 15.43 -13.29
C GLU A 246 -16.38 16.31 -14.48
N TYR A 247 -15.90 15.98 -15.66
CA TYR A 247 -16.26 16.68 -16.90
C TYR A 247 -17.77 16.63 -17.16
N ALA A 248 -18.44 15.50 -16.87
CA ALA A 248 -19.88 15.39 -16.97
C ALA A 248 -20.61 16.18 -15.86
N LYS A 249 -20.03 16.31 -14.67
CA LYS A 249 -20.57 17.16 -13.59
C LYS A 249 -20.40 18.65 -13.93
N ASP A 250 -19.25 19.03 -14.47
CA ASP A 250 -18.97 20.44 -14.86
C ASP A 250 -19.81 20.84 -16.09
N LYS A 251 -19.96 19.96 -17.08
CA LYS A 251 -20.91 20.20 -18.19
C LYS A 251 -22.35 20.32 -17.70
N LYS A 252 -22.76 19.52 -16.70
CA LYS A 252 -24.11 19.66 -16.10
C LYS A 252 -24.26 20.93 -15.27
N LYS A 253 -23.18 21.38 -14.61
CA LYS A 253 -23.20 22.66 -13.86
C LYS A 253 -23.20 23.89 -14.78
N THR A 254 -22.48 23.81 -15.91
CA THR A 254 -22.38 24.94 -16.86
C THR A 254 -23.64 25.12 -17.74
N LEU A 255 -24.53 24.13 -17.76
CA LEU A 255 -25.71 24.13 -18.63
C LEU A 255 -27.03 24.45 -17.93
N LEU A 256 -27.01 24.64 -16.61
CA LEU A 256 -28.24 25.03 -15.86
C LEU A 256 -28.11 26.47 -15.41
N THR A 257 -28.99 27.33 -15.90
CA THR A 257 -29.14 28.70 -15.37
C THR A 257 -29.63 28.64 -13.91
N GLU A 258 -29.42 29.72 -13.14
CA GLU A 258 -29.90 29.80 -11.75
C GLU A 258 -31.41 29.53 -11.66
N GLU A 259 -32.18 29.97 -12.64
CA GLU A 259 -33.62 29.67 -12.77
C GLU A 259 -33.88 28.16 -12.91
N GLN A 260 -33.08 27.48 -13.70
CA GLN A 260 -33.22 26.02 -13.89
C GLN A 260 -32.81 25.23 -12.65
N ILE A 261 -31.84 25.73 -11.87
CA ILE A 261 -31.44 25.12 -10.58
C ILE A 261 -32.57 25.30 -9.55
N THR A 262 -33.17 26.49 -9.50
CA THR A 262 -34.27 26.79 -8.60
C THR A 262 -35.51 25.95 -8.97
N PHE A 263 -35.80 25.87 -10.25
CA PHE A 263 -36.88 25.04 -10.77
C PHE A 263 -36.68 23.54 -10.43
N LYS A 264 -35.48 23.02 -10.59
CA LYS A 264 -35.16 21.64 -10.24
C LYS A 264 -35.33 21.34 -8.75
N LYS A 265 -34.95 22.27 -7.89
CA LYS A 265 -35.16 22.14 -6.44
C LYS A 265 -36.65 22.14 -6.08
N GLU A 266 -37.44 22.97 -6.76
CA GLU A 266 -38.91 23.01 -6.59
C GLU A 266 -39.55 21.70 -7.06
N LEU A 267 -39.09 21.17 -8.17
CA LEU A 267 -39.55 19.88 -8.72
C LEU A 267 -39.28 18.73 -7.76
N ASP A 268 -38.08 18.67 -7.15
CA ASP A 268 -37.72 17.63 -6.18
C ASP A 268 -38.60 17.70 -4.92
N LYS A 269 -39.00 18.90 -4.49
CA LYS A 269 -39.95 19.08 -3.40
C LYS A 269 -41.33 18.57 -3.77
N ARG A 270 -41.82 18.93 -4.96
CA ARG A 270 -43.11 18.46 -5.46
C ARG A 270 -43.14 16.95 -5.69
N LYS A 271 -42.05 16.37 -6.18
CA LYS A 271 -41.87 14.92 -6.30
C LYS A 271 -42.03 14.21 -4.96
N LYS A 272 -41.35 14.69 -3.91
CA LYS A 272 -41.47 14.13 -2.57
C LYS A 272 -42.88 14.25 -2.00
N PHE A 273 -43.52 15.39 -2.23
CA PHE A 273 -44.89 15.60 -1.80
C PHE A 273 -45.87 14.67 -2.52
N ALA A 274 -45.75 14.54 -3.85
CA ALA A 274 -46.57 13.63 -4.66
C ALA A 274 -46.37 12.18 -4.23
N SER A 275 -45.15 11.72 -4.04
CA SER A 275 -44.86 10.36 -3.56
C SER A 275 -45.51 10.07 -2.21
N ARG A 276 -45.51 11.03 -1.28
CA ARG A 276 -46.17 10.89 0.02
C ARG A 276 -47.67 10.84 -0.10
N LYS A 277 -48.26 11.71 -0.95
CA LYS A 277 -49.74 11.80 -1.14
C LYS A 277 -50.31 10.59 -1.85
N LEU A 278 -49.59 10.07 -2.84
CA LEU A 278 -49.98 8.92 -3.63
C LEU A 278 -49.63 7.55 -3.01
N GLY A 279 -48.73 7.56 -1.97
CA GLY A 279 -48.25 6.34 -1.32
C GLY A 279 -47.42 5.43 -2.24
N CYS A 280 -46.85 5.97 -3.32
CA CYS A 280 -46.06 5.24 -4.29
C CYS A 280 -44.92 6.08 -4.84
N PRO A 281 -43.83 5.46 -5.39
CA PRO A 281 -42.73 6.16 -6.01
C PRO A 281 -43.17 6.98 -7.23
N VAL A 282 -42.80 8.28 -7.22
CA VAL A 282 -42.99 9.18 -8.35
C VAL A 282 -41.62 9.60 -8.85
N ASP A 283 -41.31 9.35 -10.10
CA ASP A 283 -40.09 9.83 -10.75
C ASP A 283 -40.42 10.90 -11.78
N THR A 284 -39.58 11.91 -11.83
CA THR A 284 -39.73 13.02 -12.77
C THR A 284 -38.45 13.20 -13.56
N THR A 285 -38.54 13.26 -14.86
CA THR A 285 -37.44 13.60 -15.77
C THR A 285 -37.82 14.84 -16.57
N TYR A 286 -36.86 15.77 -16.68
CA TYR A 286 -36.97 16.95 -17.52
C TYR A 286 -35.89 16.89 -18.59
N LYS A 287 -36.27 16.87 -19.84
CA LYS A 287 -35.37 16.85 -20.99
C LYS A 287 -35.98 17.61 -22.14
N ASP A 288 -35.21 18.43 -22.81
CA ASP A 288 -35.59 19.15 -24.03
C ASP A 288 -36.91 19.92 -23.92
N ASN A 289 -37.09 20.69 -22.82
CA ASN A 289 -38.34 21.40 -22.50
C ASN A 289 -39.58 20.52 -22.29
N SER A 290 -39.40 19.22 -22.18
CA SER A 290 -40.48 18.28 -21.91
C SER A 290 -40.36 17.71 -20.48
N PHE A 291 -41.52 17.44 -19.92
CA PHE A 291 -41.70 16.88 -18.60
C PHE A 291 -42.21 15.45 -18.72
N THR A 292 -41.55 14.51 -18.10
CA THR A 292 -42.06 13.14 -17.97
C THR A 292 -42.23 12.82 -16.49
N ILE A 293 -43.41 12.46 -16.08
CA ILE A 293 -43.75 11.96 -14.75
C ILE A 293 -44.00 10.48 -14.85
N LYS A 294 -43.24 9.66 -14.15
CA LYS A 294 -43.41 8.21 -14.06
C LYS A 294 -43.90 7.87 -12.66
N ILE A 295 -45.08 7.30 -12.56
CA ILE A 295 -45.66 6.79 -11.32
C ILE A 295 -45.60 5.28 -11.38
N THR A 296 -44.97 4.65 -10.39
CA THR A 296 -44.88 3.19 -10.31
C THR A 296 -45.75 2.73 -9.15
N SER A 297 -46.83 1.98 -9.46
CA SER A 297 -47.77 1.51 -8.47
C SER A 297 -48.21 0.07 -8.74
N THR A 298 -48.81 -0.56 -7.72
CA THR A 298 -49.52 -1.84 -7.87
C THR A 298 -50.90 -1.60 -8.44
N ALA A 299 -51.50 -2.64 -9.04
CA ALA A 299 -52.84 -2.56 -9.59
C ALA A 299 -53.92 -2.10 -8.58
N GLU A 300 -53.75 -2.46 -7.31
CA GLU A 300 -54.64 -2.08 -6.21
C GLU A 300 -54.71 -0.57 -5.94
N ASN A 301 -53.63 0.18 -6.24
CA ASN A 301 -53.56 1.62 -6.06
C ASN A 301 -53.88 2.42 -7.32
N TYR A 302 -54.18 1.76 -8.43
CA TYR A 302 -54.34 2.42 -9.71
C TYR A 302 -55.52 3.42 -9.70
N GLU A 303 -56.70 3.02 -9.27
CA GLU A 303 -57.87 3.89 -9.22
C GLU A 303 -57.67 5.10 -8.29
N ARG A 304 -57.08 4.88 -7.14
CA ARG A 304 -56.74 5.95 -6.20
C ARG A 304 -55.80 7.00 -6.80
N ILE A 305 -54.84 6.57 -7.65
CA ILE A 305 -53.93 7.45 -8.35
C ILE A 305 -54.65 8.24 -9.45
N ILE A 306 -55.50 7.60 -10.22
CA ILE A 306 -56.30 8.25 -11.24
C ILE A 306 -57.22 9.30 -10.64
N GLU A 307 -57.92 8.97 -9.54
CA GLU A 307 -58.72 9.91 -8.76
C GLU A 307 -57.91 11.10 -8.22
N ALA A 308 -56.72 10.84 -7.61
CA ALA A 308 -55.85 11.85 -7.07
C ALA A 308 -55.25 12.78 -8.13
N LEU A 309 -55.13 12.32 -9.37
CA LEU A 309 -54.64 13.10 -10.51
C LEU A 309 -55.83 13.83 -11.26
N GLY A 310 -57.03 13.60 -10.85
CA GLY A 310 -58.22 14.18 -11.52
C GLY A 310 -58.46 13.67 -12.95
N LEU A 311 -57.97 12.44 -13.21
CA LEU A 311 -58.06 11.80 -14.52
C LEU A 311 -59.32 10.91 -14.67
N ASN A 312 -60.30 11.05 -13.78
CA ASN A 312 -61.59 10.35 -13.83
C ASN A 312 -62.52 10.91 -14.92
N GLY A 313 -61.95 11.49 -15.97
CA GLY A 313 -62.72 11.95 -17.11
C GLY A 313 -63.08 10.80 -18.03
N GLU A 314 -64.32 10.79 -18.49
CA GLU A 314 -64.94 9.89 -19.43
C GLU A 314 -63.97 9.52 -20.56
N THR A 315 -63.77 8.23 -20.77
CA THR A 315 -63.18 7.72 -22.01
C THR A 315 -64.20 8.04 -23.14
N ASP A 316 -63.94 9.13 -23.84
CA ASP A 316 -64.60 9.33 -25.15
C ASP A 316 -64.20 8.17 -26.05
N GLU A 317 -65.18 7.39 -26.46
CA GLU A 317 -65.07 6.28 -27.40
C GLU A 317 -64.59 6.74 -28.79
#